data_b274cccef14c30627f4f33c0f9066295
#
_entry.id   b274cccef14c30627f4f33c0f9066295
#
_cell.length_a   1.000
_cell.length_b   1.000
_cell.length_c   1.000
_cell.angle_alpha   90.00
_cell.angle_beta   90.00
_cell.angle_gamma   90.00
#
_symmetry.space_group_name_H-M   'P 1'
#
loop_
_entity.id
_entity.type
_entity.pdbx_description
1 polymer ?
#
loop_
_entity_poly.entity_id
_entity_poly.type
_entity_poly.pdbx_seq_one_letter_code
_entity_poly.pdbx_strand_id
1 'polypeptide(L)'
;MVLQVIYTAATTILPLEYWPYALVAGTLLVVIYAYTQGRPTTRERDLHARVILLTGPFTPLGLVTLTALAKRGAHVIALSPYPLSHPVPSLLLQLLRSTTRNENIFAEHCDLNSPTAIRKFCTSFLTGNDTRLDALVFAHEYPSIGRIWFFGGKARRDKEEREEKQREAASLASFLLTTLLLPALLVAPVERDIRIVHVVNPFYAAALPTFPTFLNSTPSTQPAAQPLVIAEGHRALRTVVLTRHLQRILDSLPNRAEDPKAKSKQAGDPAAPQPSNIISVAACPGISRRDTIAPFLGATERAWSLAYIVLFPFLVLLAKTSQSALQTLLHVLFLPTPLKRAQLKVDAAADEERKAEAERAAASQQEQEEEKLSSPRRTGNVEVLKPGALYRECAVVQIDVPRPPMPEPEKSKKGEKAKKQEDVVTLEDDGEYGGEAVGRAVWEWYEARLKAWEAEDAERVKAEEAAAKAQEAESEAERPQDGPAAGEATTASA
;
A
#
# COMPACT_ATOMS: atom_id res chain seq x y z
N MET A 1 20.03 7.76 49.68
CA MET A 1 21.35 7.41 49.14
C MET A 1 21.40 7.47 47.61
N VAL A 2 20.56 6.73 46.85
CA VAL A 2 20.61 6.72 45.37
C VAL A 2 20.40 8.11 44.76
N LEU A 3 19.40 8.87 45.25
CA LEU A 3 19.11 10.23 44.77
C LEU A 3 20.28 11.22 45.06
N GLN A 4 20.99 11.08 46.19
CA GLN A 4 22.16 11.92 46.49
C GLN A 4 23.34 11.59 45.58
N VAL A 5 23.56 10.31 45.25
CA VAL A 5 24.62 9.90 44.33
C VAL A 5 24.29 10.40 42.90
N ILE A 6 23.04 10.32 42.47
CA ILE A 6 22.60 10.87 41.18
C ILE A 6 22.75 12.39 41.16
N TYR A 7 22.39 13.08 42.22
CA TYR A 7 22.51 14.53 42.36
C TYR A 7 23.98 14.98 42.33
N THR A 8 24.87 14.33 43.13
CA THR A 8 26.29 14.65 43.11
C THR A 8 26.95 14.33 41.78
N ALA A 9 26.63 13.21 41.15
CA ALA A 9 27.12 12.90 39.82
C ALA A 9 26.64 13.91 38.77
N ALA A 10 25.37 14.30 38.82
CA ALA A 10 24.79 15.29 37.88
C ALA A 10 25.40 16.68 38.06
N THR A 11 25.63 17.13 39.32
CA THR A 11 26.26 18.45 39.63
C THR A 11 27.76 18.48 39.33
N THR A 12 28.43 17.31 39.33
CA THR A 12 29.85 17.20 38.97
C THR A 12 30.01 17.25 37.41
N ILE A 13 29.06 16.71 36.67
CA ILE A 13 29.11 16.70 35.21
C ILE A 13 28.61 18.04 34.63
N LEU A 14 27.57 18.65 35.23
CA LEU A 14 27.04 19.96 34.84
C LEU A 14 27.05 20.92 36.05
N PRO A 15 27.89 21.96 36.04
CA PRO A 15 27.82 23.02 37.04
C PRO A 15 26.42 23.65 37.08
N LEU A 16 25.99 24.06 38.28
CA LEU A 16 24.61 24.59 38.47
C LEU A 16 24.28 25.77 37.56
N GLU A 17 25.27 26.53 37.12
CA GLU A 17 25.11 27.65 36.18
C GLU A 17 24.58 27.24 34.81
N TYR A 18 24.82 26.00 34.35
CA TYR A 18 24.38 25.50 33.05
C TYR A 18 23.04 24.76 33.10
N TRP A 19 22.48 24.53 34.28
CA TRP A 19 21.19 23.82 34.42
C TRP A 19 20.03 24.45 33.65
N PRO A 20 19.82 25.80 33.64
CA PRO A 20 18.75 26.40 32.86
C PRO A 20 18.96 26.19 31.37
N TYR A 21 20.18 26.26 30.86
CA TYR A 21 20.49 25.99 29.47
C TYR A 21 20.29 24.52 29.09
N ALA A 22 20.69 23.60 29.97
CA ALA A 22 20.47 22.17 29.78
C ALA A 22 18.97 21.82 29.76
N LEU A 23 18.18 22.46 30.62
CA LEU A 23 16.73 22.28 30.65
C LEU A 23 16.06 22.82 29.39
N VAL A 24 16.44 23.99 28.90
CA VAL A 24 15.95 24.55 27.63
C VAL A 24 16.35 23.66 26.45
N ALA A 25 17.61 23.22 26.40
CA ALA A 25 18.09 22.32 25.35
C ALA A 25 17.33 20.96 25.38
N GLY A 26 17.15 20.37 26.55
CA GLY A 26 16.38 19.14 26.74
C GLY A 26 14.92 19.30 26.31
N THR A 27 14.28 20.39 26.69
CA THR A 27 12.91 20.69 26.28
C THR A 27 12.82 20.85 24.75
N LEU A 28 13.77 21.57 24.15
CA LEU A 28 13.84 21.73 22.69
C LEU A 28 13.98 20.38 21.96
N LEU A 29 14.86 19.50 22.47
CA LEU A 29 15.03 18.15 21.92
C LEU A 29 13.74 17.33 22.01
N VAL A 30 13.02 17.39 23.14
CA VAL A 30 11.73 16.70 23.31
C VAL A 30 10.68 17.25 22.34
N VAL A 31 10.61 18.56 22.15
CA VAL A 31 9.69 19.19 21.21
C VAL A 31 10.01 18.78 19.77
N ILE A 32 11.29 18.82 19.38
CA ILE A 32 11.74 18.36 18.06
C ILE A 32 11.36 16.90 17.87
N TYR A 33 11.66 16.03 18.84
CA TYR A 33 11.30 14.61 18.78
C TYR A 33 9.79 14.41 18.63
N ALA A 34 8.98 15.09 19.44
CA ALA A 34 7.52 14.98 19.37
C ALA A 34 6.98 15.44 18.02
N TYR A 35 7.52 16.54 17.48
CA TYR A 35 7.16 17.07 16.17
C TYR A 35 7.51 16.09 15.04
N THR A 36 8.69 15.48 15.08
CA THR A 36 9.15 14.55 14.03
C THR A 36 8.39 13.22 14.01
N GLN A 37 7.84 12.78 15.16
CA GLN A 37 7.00 11.59 15.20
C GLN A 37 5.66 11.78 14.46
N GLY A 38 5.25 13.02 14.21
CA GLY A 38 4.02 13.36 13.50
C GLY A 38 2.75 13.12 14.33
N ARG A 39 1.61 13.22 13.68
CA ARG A 39 0.29 13.14 14.32
C ARG A 39 -0.17 11.68 14.48
N PRO A 40 -0.51 11.22 15.69
CA PRO A 40 -1.13 9.92 15.88
C PRO A 40 -2.60 9.96 15.45
N THR A 41 -3.10 8.83 14.95
CA THR A 41 -4.54 8.68 14.71
C THR A 41 -5.28 8.46 16.02
N THR A 42 -6.40 9.15 16.21
CA THR A 42 -7.33 8.95 17.32
C THR A 42 -8.49 8.03 16.94
N ARG A 43 -8.49 7.55 15.70
CA ARG A 43 -9.55 6.70 15.17
C ARG A 43 -9.25 5.25 15.48
N GLU A 44 -10.30 4.55 15.92
CA GLU A 44 -10.26 3.09 16.07
C GLU A 44 -11.42 2.48 15.27
N ARG A 45 -11.18 1.30 14.75
CA ARG A 45 -12.16 0.52 14.00
C ARG A 45 -11.96 -0.95 14.32
N ASP A 46 -13.04 -1.63 14.62
CA ASP A 46 -13.08 -3.08 14.70
C ASP A 46 -12.97 -3.68 13.29
N LEU A 47 -12.04 -4.63 13.14
CA LEU A 47 -11.75 -5.30 11.88
C LEU A 47 -12.16 -6.77 11.88
N HIS A 48 -12.94 -7.21 12.87
CA HIS A 48 -13.46 -8.57 12.88
C HIS A 48 -14.21 -8.89 11.59
N ALA A 49 -14.01 -10.08 11.06
CA ALA A 49 -14.56 -10.55 9.80
C ALA A 49 -14.18 -9.68 8.56
N ARG A 50 -13.13 -8.87 8.62
CA ARG A 50 -12.56 -8.15 7.47
C ARG A 50 -11.36 -8.90 6.96
N VAL A 51 -11.35 -9.20 5.66
CA VAL A 51 -10.24 -9.86 4.97
C VAL A 51 -9.34 -8.81 4.34
N ILE A 52 -8.08 -8.78 4.76
CA ILE A 52 -7.09 -7.79 4.33
C ILE A 52 -5.90 -8.52 3.70
N LEU A 53 -5.61 -8.22 2.44
CA LEU A 53 -4.39 -8.65 1.77
C LEU A 53 -3.29 -7.63 2.03
N LEU A 54 -2.17 -8.08 2.59
CA LEU A 54 -1.01 -7.24 2.90
C LEU A 54 0.22 -7.73 2.15
N THR A 55 0.82 -6.85 1.34
CA THR A 55 2.12 -7.09 0.72
C THR A 55 3.25 -6.50 1.57
N GLY A 56 4.43 -7.12 1.53
CA GLY A 56 5.57 -6.70 2.34
C GLY A 56 5.39 -6.85 3.86
N PRO A 57 4.74 -7.93 4.37
CA PRO A 57 4.43 -8.09 5.79
C PRO A 57 5.66 -8.21 6.69
N PHE A 58 6.80 -8.63 6.15
CA PHE A 58 8.05 -8.84 6.89
C PHE A 58 9.01 -7.66 6.87
N THR A 59 8.59 -6.52 6.30
CA THR A 59 9.30 -5.25 6.45
C THR A 59 9.02 -4.65 7.83
N PRO A 60 9.85 -3.75 8.37
CA PRO A 60 9.60 -3.15 9.68
C PRO A 60 8.23 -2.49 9.80
N LEU A 61 7.79 -1.73 8.78
CA LEU A 61 6.45 -1.15 8.73
C LEU A 61 5.38 -2.24 8.54
N GLY A 62 5.61 -3.20 7.64
CA GLY A 62 4.68 -4.29 7.35
C GLY A 62 4.39 -5.14 8.58
N LEU A 63 5.42 -5.48 9.36
CA LEU A 63 5.29 -6.28 10.59
C LEU A 63 4.47 -5.55 11.67
N VAL A 64 4.71 -4.25 11.85
CA VAL A 64 3.95 -3.43 12.79
C VAL A 64 2.49 -3.28 12.31
N THR A 65 2.28 -3.15 10.99
CA THR A 65 0.95 -3.11 10.38
C THR A 65 0.21 -4.44 10.58
N LEU A 66 0.85 -5.55 10.27
CA LEU A 66 0.31 -6.89 10.47
C LEU A 66 -0.11 -7.12 11.94
N THR A 67 0.76 -6.73 12.87
CA THR A 67 0.48 -6.81 14.31
C THR A 67 -0.72 -5.95 14.71
N ALA A 68 -0.82 -4.73 14.19
CA ALA A 68 -1.90 -3.81 14.52
C ALA A 68 -3.25 -4.25 13.97
N LEU A 69 -3.28 -4.82 12.75
CA LEU A 69 -4.48 -5.41 12.14
C LEU A 69 -4.93 -6.67 12.87
N ALA A 70 -3.97 -7.54 13.20
CA ALA A 70 -4.24 -8.78 13.93
C ALA A 70 -4.82 -8.53 15.32
N LYS A 71 -4.31 -7.55 16.08
CA LYS A 71 -4.85 -7.13 17.38
C LYS A 71 -6.30 -6.67 17.32
N ARG A 72 -6.78 -6.21 16.14
CA ARG A 72 -8.16 -5.76 15.92
C ARG A 72 -9.05 -6.83 15.30
N GLY A 73 -8.61 -8.08 15.30
CA GLY A 73 -9.38 -9.22 14.85
C GLY A 73 -9.50 -9.38 13.32
N ALA A 74 -8.66 -8.68 12.53
CA ALA A 74 -8.69 -8.82 11.08
C ALA A 74 -8.24 -10.23 10.64
N HIS A 75 -8.85 -10.75 9.58
CA HIS A 75 -8.33 -11.87 8.82
C HIS A 75 -7.29 -11.33 7.84
N VAL A 76 -6.01 -11.64 8.06
CA VAL A 76 -4.93 -11.07 7.26
C VAL A 76 -4.26 -12.15 6.41
N ILE A 77 -4.23 -11.91 5.10
CA ILE A 77 -3.47 -12.71 4.13
C ILE A 77 -2.18 -11.93 3.84
N ALA A 78 -1.07 -12.46 4.34
CA ALA A 78 0.25 -11.85 4.23
C ALA A 78 1.01 -12.47 3.05
N LEU A 79 1.31 -11.69 2.00
CA LEU A 79 2.09 -12.18 0.86
C LEU A 79 3.58 -12.24 1.20
N SER A 80 4.12 -13.45 1.21
CA SER A 80 5.51 -13.75 1.53
C SER A 80 6.34 -13.97 0.26
N PRO A 81 7.50 -13.32 0.12
CA PRO A 81 8.45 -13.67 -0.94
C PRO A 81 9.17 -15.00 -0.66
N TYR A 82 9.08 -15.51 0.56
CA TYR A 82 9.70 -16.77 0.96
C TYR A 82 8.67 -17.90 0.94
N PRO A 83 9.08 -19.14 0.57
CA PRO A 83 8.21 -20.29 0.66
C PRO A 83 7.77 -20.54 2.11
N LEU A 84 6.60 -21.12 2.30
CA LEU A 84 6.00 -21.36 3.63
C LEU A 84 6.84 -22.28 4.51
N SER A 85 7.67 -23.12 3.91
CA SER A 85 8.66 -23.96 4.61
C SER A 85 9.82 -23.19 5.22
N HIS A 86 10.03 -21.92 4.80
CA HIS A 86 11.11 -21.10 5.34
C HIS A 86 10.84 -20.74 6.81
N PRO A 87 11.85 -20.80 7.71
CA PRO A 87 11.65 -20.60 9.15
C PRO A 87 11.19 -19.18 9.50
N VAL A 88 11.55 -18.14 8.72
CA VAL A 88 11.22 -16.76 9.05
C VAL A 88 9.71 -16.51 9.04
N PRO A 89 8.94 -16.74 7.95
CA PRO A 89 7.50 -16.51 7.98
C PRO A 89 6.78 -17.41 8.98
N SER A 90 7.16 -18.68 9.11
CA SER A 90 6.49 -19.63 10.00
C SER A 90 6.63 -19.24 11.48
N LEU A 91 7.83 -18.90 11.95
CA LEU A 91 8.08 -18.46 13.32
C LEU A 91 7.41 -17.12 13.64
N LEU A 92 7.50 -16.15 12.72
CA LEU A 92 6.86 -14.84 12.91
C LEU A 92 5.34 -14.95 13.00
N LEU A 93 4.71 -15.76 12.14
CA LEU A 93 3.27 -15.97 12.19
C LEU A 93 2.83 -16.67 13.48
N GLN A 94 3.57 -17.68 13.92
CA GLN A 94 3.28 -18.36 15.17
C GLN A 94 3.39 -17.42 16.37
N LEU A 95 4.43 -16.58 16.40
CA LEU A 95 4.62 -15.55 17.43
C LEU A 95 3.49 -14.51 17.39
N LEU A 96 3.08 -14.08 16.20
CA LEU A 96 2.00 -13.12 16.05
C LEU A 96 0.65 -13.69 16.48
N ARG A 97 0.31 -14.91 16.08
CA ARG A 97 -0.92 -15.58 16.52
C ARG A 97 -0.98 -15.69 18.05
N SER A 98 0.13 -16.12 18.69
CA SER A 98 0.19 -16.24 20.15
C SER A 98 0.10 -14.89 20.87
N THR A 99 0.75 -13.84 20.36
CA THR A 99 0.76 -12.52 21.01
C THR A 99 -0.52 -11.72 20.79
N THR A 100 -1.16 -11.88 19.64
CA THR A 100 -2.42 -11.16 19.29
C THR A 100 -3.67 -11.96 19.64
N ARG A 101 -3.53 -13.26 19.95
CA ARG A 101 -4.64 -14.21 20.16
C ARG A 101 -5.59 -14.26 18.96
N ASN A 102 -5.05 -14.06 17.78
CA ASN A 102 -5.79 -14.11 16.51
C ASN A 102 -5.17 -15.19 15.62
N GLU A 103 -5.91 -16.23 15.35
CA GLU A 103 -5.48 -17.33 14.49
C GLU A 103 -5.70 -17.04 13.00
N ASN A 104 -6.52 -16.02 12.67
CA ASN A 104 -6.87 -15.66 11.31
C ASN A 104 -5.77 -14.86 10.58
N ILE A 105 -4.52 -15.24 10.76
CA ILE A 105 -3.36 -14.65 10.08
C ILE A 105 -2.73 -15.76 9.25
N PHE A 106 -2.75 -15.61 7.93
CA PHE A 106 -2.20 -16.58 7.00
C PHE A 106 -1.11 -15.96 6.17
N ALA A 107 -0.10 -16.75 5.78
CA ALA A 107 0.85 -16.35 4.78
C ALA A 107 0.62 -17.17 3.51
N GLU A 108 0.73 -16.48 2.37
CA GLU A 108 0.71 -17.08 1.06
C GLU A 108 2.03 -16.79 0.35
N HIS A 109 2.57 -17.79 -0.32
CA HIS A 109 3.81 -17.58 -1.08
C HIS A 109 3.52 -16.87 -2.39
N CYS A 110 4.09 -15.67 -2.54
CA CYS A 110 4.01 -14.91 -3.77
C CYS A 110 5.29 -14.08 -3.95
N ASP A 111 6.09 -14.43 -4.94
CA ASP A 111 7.23 -13.60 -5.31
C ASP A 111 6.76 -12.43 -6.16
N LEU A 112 6.86 -11.22 -5.60
CA LEU A 112 6.47 -9.98 -6.26
C LEU A 112 7.42 -9.55 -7.38
N ASN A 113 8.56 -10.23 -7.55
CA ASN A 113 9.47 -9.99 -8.66
C ASN A 113 9.15 -10.82 -9.91
N SER A 114 8.19 -11.74 -9.83
CA SER A 114 7.77 -12.59 -10.94
C SER A 114 6.29 -12.40 -11.26
N PRO A 115 5.93 -11.87 -12.44
CA PRO A 115 4.53 -11.74 -12.86
C PRO A 115 3.84 -13.09 -12.96
N THR A 116 4.58 -14.15 -13.30
CA THR A 116 4.06 -15.53 -13.34
C THR A 116 3.61 -16.01 -11.96
N ALA A 117 4.41 -15.74 -10.91
CA ALA A 117 4.05 -16.07 -9.53
C ALA A 117 2.81 -15.28 -9.05
N ILE A 118 2.74 -13.99 -9.40
CA ILE A 118 1.58 -13.13 -9.09
C ILE A 118 0.31 -13.66 -9.77
N ARG A 119 0.38 -13.99 -11.05
CA ARG A 119 -0.77 -14.57 -11.78
C ARG A 119 -1.21 -15.89 -11.18
N LYS A 120 -0.28 -16.76 -10.83
CA LYS A 120 -0.57 -18.04 -10.17
C LYS A 120 -1.29 -17.83 -8.83
N PHE A 121 -0.79 -16.91 -7.99
CA PHE A 121 -1.43 -16.54 -6.74
C PHE A 121 -2.85 -16.00 -6.97
N CYS A 122 -3.03 -15.01 -7.85
CA CYS A 122 -4.34 -14.42 -8.12
C CYS A 122 -5.32 -15.44 -8.67
N THR A 123 -4.89 -16.34 -9.56
CA THR A 123 -5.74 -17.41 -10.10
C THR A 123 -6.16 -18.36 -8.98
N SER A 124 -5.23 -18.81 -8.13
CA SER A 124 -5.52 -19.67 -6.99
C SER A 124 -6.49 -18.99 -6.01
N PHE A 125 -6.31 -17.69 -5.74
CA PHE A 125 -7.17 -16.93 -4.86
C PHE A 125 -8.59 -16.78 -5.45
N LEU A 126 -8.72 -16.44 -6.74
CA LEU A 126 -10.00 -16.24 -7.40
C LEU A 126 -10.78 -17.54 -7.65
N THR A 127 -10.11 -18.69 -7.74
CA THR A 127 -10.73 -20.00 -7.88
C THR A 127 -11.01 -20.69 -6.54
N GLY A 128 -10.53 -20.13 -5.44
CA GLY A 128 -10.76 -20.61 -4.09
C GLY A 128 -12.20 -20.44 -3.63
N ASN A 129 -12.56 -21.12 -2.54
CA ASN A 129 -13.91 -21.04 -1.97
C ASN A 129 -14.21 -19.70 -1.27
N ASP A 130 -13.18 -19.02 -0.80
CA ASP A 130 -13.32 -17.73 -0.08
C ASP A 130 -12.57 -16.63 -0.84
N THR A 131 -13.28 -16.01 -1.79
CA THR A 131 -12.78 -14.91 -2.62
C THR A 131 -13.05 -13.54 -2.01
N ARG A 132 -13.48 -13.51 -0.75
CA ARG A 132 -13.81 -12.27 -0.06
C ARG A 132 -12.56 -11.44 0.21
N LEU A 133 -12.60 -10.17 -0.16
CA LEU A 133 -11.54 -9.21 0.06
C LEU A 133 -12.14 -7.85 0.44
N ASP A 134 -11.74 -7.28 1.57
CA ASP A 134 -12.22 -6.00 2.07
C ASP A 134 -11.15 -4.89 1.98
N ALA A 135 -9.87 -5.26 1.98
CA ALA A 135 -8.81 -4.28 1.76
C ALA A 135 -7.56 -4.91 1.10
N LEU A 136 -6.96 -4.13 0.19
CA LEU A 136 -5.64 -4.37 -0.38
C LEU A 136 -4.67 -3.33 0.21
N VAL A 137 -3.56 -3.78 0.80
CA VAL A 137 -2.54 -2.89 1.37
C VAL A 137 -1.20 -3.19 0.75
N PHE A 138 -0.72 -2.29 -0.10
CA PHE A 138 0.57 -2.40 -0.78
C PHE A 138 1.65 -1.68 0.02
N ALA A 139 2.34 -2.39 0.93
CA ALA A 139 3.38 -1.82 1.78
C ALA A 139 4.80 -2.18 1.34
N HIS A 140 4.98 -3.01 0.30
CA HIS A 140 6.29 -3.50 -0.14
C HIS A 140 7.12 -2.45 -0.90
N GLU A 141 6.47 -1.45 -1.53
CA GLU A 141 7.17 -0.37 -2.25
C GLU A 141 7.85 0.62 -1.31
N TYR A 142 7.29 0.84 -0.12
CA TYR A 142 7.75 1.86 0.81
C TYR A 142 9.19 1.64 1.31
N PRO A 143 9.63 0.44 1.72
CA PRO A 143 11.01 0.17 2.13
C PRO A 143 11.94 -0.10 0.94
N SER A 144 11.40 -0.32 -0.26
CA SER A 144 12.18 -0.58 -1.48
C SER A 144 12.80 0.70 -2.03
N ILE A 145 13.58 1.40 -1.22
CA ILE A 145 14.35 2.58 -1.62
C ILE A 145 15.77 2.15 -1.93
N GLY A 146 16.34 2.64 -3.02
CA GLY A 146 17.71 2.32 -3.41
C GLY A 146 18.73 2.81 -2.39
N ARG A 147 19.94 2.28 -2.50
CA ARG A 147 21.05 2.59 -1.61
C ARG A 147 21.97 3.65 -2.20
N ILE A 148 22.43 4.59 -1.38
CA ILE A 148 23.52 5.48 -1.76
C ILE A 148 24.85 4.72 -1.65
N TRP A 149 25.59 4.69 -2.75
CA TRP A 149 26.91 4.12 -2.81
C TRP A 149 27.96 5.23 -2.85
N PHE A 150 28.76 5.34 -1.83
CA PHE A 150 29.82 6.35 -1.76
C PHE A 150 31.08 5.94 -2.52
N PHE A 151 31.34 4.63 -2.66
CA PHE A 151 32.52 4.08 -3.30
C PHE A 151 32.18 2.87 -4.17
N GLY A 152 32.85 2.66 -5.29
CA GLY A 152 32.71 1.42 -6.07
C GLY A 152 32.86 1.60 -7.58
N GLY A 153 33.39 0.56 -8.24
CA GLY A 153 33.60 0.47 -9.67
C GLY A 153 32.46 -0.19 -10.45
N LYS A 154 32.79 -0.95 -11.49
CA LYS A 154 31.86 -1.60 -12.43
C LYS A 154 30.85 -2.52 -11.72
N ALA A 155 31.30 -3.33 -10.76
CA ALA A 155 30.42 -4.23 -9.95
C ALA A 155 29.35 -3.49 -9.13
N ARG A 156 29.51 -2.21 -8.86
CA ARG A 156 28.51 -1.34 -8.25
C ARG A 156 27.38 -1.03 -9.23
N ARG A 157 27.70 -0.66 -10.47
CA ARG A 157 26.70 -0.31 -11.48
C ARG A 157 25.78 -1.50 -11.77
N ASP A 158 26.34 -2.68 -11.86
CA ASP A 158 25.57 -3.91 -12.09
C ASP A 158 24.61 -4.22 -10.92
N LYS A 159 25.02 -3.89 -9.68
CA LYS A 159 24.14 -4.03 -8.51
C LYS A 159 23.04 -2.95 -8.48
N GLU A 160 23.41 -1.70 -8.74
CA GLU A 160 22.44 -0.59 -8.82
C GLU A 160 21.36 -0.88 -9.86
N GLU A 161 21.75 -1.38 -11.04
CA GLU A 161 20.82 -1.73 -12.10
C GLU A 161 19.90 -2.88 -11.72
N ARG A 162 20.41 -3.91 -11.05
CA ARG A 162 19.56 -5.01 -10.53
C ARG A 162 18.58 -4.54 -9.47
N GLU A 163 19.04 -3.73 -8.53
CA GLU A 163 18.18 -3.14 -7.49
C GLU A 163 17.13 -2.23 -8.12
N GLU A 164 17.46 -1.46 -9.15
CA GLU A 164 16.53 -0.62 -9.87
C GLU A 164 15.45 -1.45 -10.58
N LYS A 165 15.82 -2.51 -11.28
CA LYS A 165 14.89 -3.46 -11.91
C LYS A 165 13.95 -4.10 -10.87
N GLN A 166 14.46 -4.48 -9.70
CA GLN A 166 13.63 -5.04 -8.62
C GLN A 166 12.64 -4.01 -8.07
N ARG A 167 13.04 -2.74 -7.92
CA ARG A 167 12.16 -1.67 -7.47
C ARG A 167 11.07 -1.33 -8.51
N GLU A 168 11.42 -1.37 -9.78
CA GLU A 168 10.47 -1.21 -10.86
C GLU A 168 9.48 -2.38 -10.91
N ALA A 169 9.96 -3.62 -10.79
CA ALA A 169 9.14 -4.82 -10.68
C ALA A 169 8.17 -4.74 -9.49
N ALA A 170 8.60 -4.22 -8.34
CA ALA A 170 7.72 -4.02 -7.19
C ALA A 170 6.55 -3.06 -7.49
N SER A 171 6.80 -1.96 -8.22
CA SER A 171 5.74 -1.04 -8.63
C SER A 171 4.78 -1.66 -9.65
N LEU A 172 5.31 -2.45 -10.60
CA LEU A 172 4.50 -3.21 -11.57
C LEU A 172 3.68 -4.31 -10.87
N ALA A 173 4.20 -4.92 -9.82
CA ALA A 173 3.49 -5.92 -9.02
C ALA A 173 2.24 -5.33 -8.34
N SER A 174 2.32 -4.10 -7.81
CA SER A 174 1.15 -3.39 -7.25
C SER A 174 0.07 -3.18 -8.31
N PHE A 175 0.45 -2.76 -9.51
CA PHE A 175 -0.47 -2.56 -10.62
C PHE A 175 -1.10 -3.89 -11.07
N LEU A 176 -0.29 -4.94 -11.27
CA LEU A 176 -0.75 -6.27 -11.70
C LEU A 176 -1.69 -6.90 -10.67
N LEU A 177 -1.35 -6.86 -9.37
CA LEU A 177 -2.21 -7.36 -8.30
C LEU A 177 -3.55 -6.60 -8.27
N THR A 178 -3.51 -5.28 -8.41
CA THR A 178 -4.73 -4.45 -8.41
C THR A 178 -5.63 -4.82 -9.58
N THR A 179 -5.09 -4.91 -10.80
CA THR A 179 -5.88 -5.22 -11.99
C THR A 179 -6.44 -6.64 -11.99
N LEU A 180 -5.68 -7.63 -11.52
CA LEU A 180 -6.13 -9.03 -11.44
C LEU A 180 -7.16 -9.28 -10.34
N LEU A 181 -7.08 -8.57 -9.20
CA LEU A 181 -8.01 -8.73 -8.09
C LEU A 181 -9.24 -7.80 -8.20
N LEU A 182 -9.20 -6.80 -9.08
CA LEU A 182 -10.30 -5.86 -9.28
C LEU A 182 -11.65 -6.54 -9.56
N PRO A 183 -11.76 -7.60 -10.40
CA PRO A 183 -13.00 -8.30 -10.61
C PRO A 183 -13.64 -8.86 -9.33
N ALA A 184 -12.83 -9.39 -8.39
CA ALA A 184 -13.31 -9.88 -7.11
C ALA A 184 -13.85 -8.74 -6.22
N LEU A 185 -13.19 -7.58 -6.27
CA LEU A 185 -13.63 -6.40 -5.53
C LEU A 185 -14.94 -5.83 -6.08
N LEU A 186 -15.11 -5.82 -7.41
CA LEU A 186 -16.32 -5.32 -8.07
C LEU A 186 -17.56 -6.22 -7.86
N VAL A 187 -17.38 -7.50 -7.58
CA VAL A 187 -18.48 -8.41 -7.27
C VAL A 187 -19.02 -8.21 -5.86
N ALA A 188 -18.26 -7.58 -4.98
CA ALA A 188 -18.64 -7.38 -3.59
C ALA A 188 -19.91 -6.50 -3.45
N PRO A 189 -20.77 -6.77 -2.43
CA PRO A 189 -21.96 -5.96 -2.17
C PRO A 189 -21.62 -4.48 -1.95
N VAL A 190 -22.49 -3.58 -2.40
CA VAL A 190 -22.32 -2.12 -2.27
C VAL A 190 -22.18 -1.66 -0.82
N GLU A 191 -22.77 -2.38 0.12
CA GLU A 191 -22.68 -2.08 1.56
C GLU A 191 -21.28 -2.28 2.15
N ARG A 192 -20.41 -2.99 1.44
CA ARG A 192 -19.03 -3.21 1.87
C ARG A 192 -18.15 -2.02 1.53
N ASP A 193 -17.43 -1.60 2.50
CA ASP A 193 -16.39 -0.58 2.44
C ASP A 193 -15.06 -1.27 2.07
N ILE A 194 -14.68 -1.15 0.81
CA ILE A 194 -13.47 -1.77 0.24
C ILE A 194 -12.40 -0.70 0.05
N ARG A 195 -11.15 -1.04 0.36
CA ARG A 195 -10.03 -0.11 0.30
C ARG A 195 -8.83 -0.69 -0.43
N ILE A 196 -8.30 0.09 -1.35
CA ILE A 196 -7.03 -0.17 -2.01
C ILE A 196 -6.06 0.90 -1.52
N VAL A 197 -5.06 0.52 -0.73
CA VAL A 197 -4.13 1.44 -0.09
C VAL A 197 -2.72 1.20 -0.60
N HIS A 198 -2.17 2.20 -1.29
CA HIS A 198 -0.78 2.20 -1.74
C HIS A 198 0.09 2.97 -0.76
N VAL A 199 1.08 2.31 -0.17
CA VAL A 199 2.03 2.97 0.74
C VAL A 199 3.22 3.45 -0.06
N VAL A 200 3.36 4.78 -0.16
CA VAL A 200 4.37 5.42 -1.00
C VAL A 200 5.48 6.05 -0.19
N ASN A 201 6.68 6.13 -0.77
CA ASN A 201 7.82 6.79 -0.15
C ASN A 201 7.67 8.33 -0.15
N PRO A 202 8.37 9.07 0.72
CA PRO A 202 8.23 10.52 0.87
C PRO A 202 8.92 11.34 -0.24
N PHE A 203 9.64 10.71 -1.18
CA PHE A 203 10.42 11.42 -2.21
C PHE A 203 9.58 11.93 -3.38
N TYR A 204 8.29 11.64 -3.43
CA TYR A 204 7.38 12.12 -4.48
C TYR A 204 7.49 13.63 -4.74
N ALA A 205 7.72 14.42 -3.70
CA ALA A 205 7.82 15.88 -3.81
C ALA A 205 9.07 16.33 -4.59
N ALA A 206 10.17 15.58 -4.53
CA ALA A 206 11.39 15.91 -5.26
C ALA A 206 11.27 15.70 -6.78
N ALA A 207 10.35 14.82 -7.21
CA ALA A 207 10.14 14.47 -8.61
C ALA A 207 9.14 15.39 -9.33
N LEU A 208 8.36 16.20 -8.61
CA LEU A 208 7.32 17.05 -9.20
C LEU A 208 7.78 17.90 -10.39
N PRO A 209 8.90 18.64 -10.31
CA PRO A 209 9.34 19.51 -11.43
C PRO A 209 9.73 18.74 -12.68
N THR A 210 10.24 17.51 -12.53
CA THR A 210 10.77 16.70 -13.62
C THR A 210 9.78 15.66 -14.15
N PHE A 211 8.63 15.51 -13.51
CA PHE A 211 7.65 14.48 -13.84
C PHE A 211 7.05 14.60 -15.25
N PRO A 212 6.70 15.79 -15.78
CA PRO A 212 6.19 15.92 -17.14
C PRO A 212 7.22 15.51 -18.21
N THR A 213 8.49 15.85 -17.99
CA THR A 213 9.57 15.44 -18.91
C THR A 213 9.82 13.95 -18.84
N PHE A 214 9.67 13.36 -17.67
CA PHE A 214 9.77 11.91 -17.46
C PHE A 214 8.65 11.17 -18.21
N LEU A 215 7.40 11.61 -18.15
CA LEU A 215 6.28 10.96 -18.84
C LEU A 215 6.41 11.03 -20.36
N ASN A 216 6.96 12.13 -20.89
CA ASN A 216 7.14 12.31 -22.33
C ASN A 216 8.43 11.64 -22.86
N SER A 217 9.31 11.14 -21.98
CA SER A 217 10.53 10.48 -22.40
C SER A 217 10.28 9.01 -22.73
N THR A 218 10.75 8.58 -23.90
CA THR A 218 10.82 7.16 -24.22
C THR A 218 11.92 6.49 -23.39
N PRO A 219 11.83 5.17 -23.11
CA PRO A 219 12.86 4.45 -22.36
C PRO A 219 14.30 4.65 -22.88
N SER A 220 14.43 4.89 -24.18
CA SER A 220 15.73 5.18 -24.83
C SER A 220 16.23 6.61 -24.63
N THR A 221 15.39 7.52 -24.21
CA THR A 221 15.70 8.96 -24.06
C THR A 221 15.87 9.36 -22.59
N GLN A 222 15.60 8.43 -21.66
CA GLN A 222 15.82 8.70 -20.24
C GLN A 222 17.32 8.85 -19.96
N PRO A 223 17.74 9.90 -19.22
CA PRO A 223 19.13 10.08 -18.88
C PRO A 223 19.61 8.89 -18.05
N ALA A 224 20.70 8.28 -18.49
CA ALA A 224 21.27 7.04 -17.93
C ALA A 224 21.69 7.11 -16.46
N ALA A 225 21.63 8.27 -15.81
CA ALA A 225 21.95 8.46 -14.40
C ALA A 225 21.07 9.56 -13.79
N GLN A 226 19.85 9.22 -13.39
CA GLN A 226 19.07 10.11 -12.52
C GLN A 226 19.55 9.98 -11.07
N PRO A 227 19.59 11.07 -10.29
CA PRO A 227 19.80 10.98 -8.84
C PRO A 227 18.76 10.03 -8.21
N LEU A 228 19.22 9.12 -7.38
CA LEU A 228 18.37 8.09 -6.74
C LEU A 228 17.08 8.67 -6.13
N VAL A 229 17.17 9.81 -5.46
CA VAL A 229 16.02 10.49 -4.84
C VAL A 229 14.98 10.90 -5.88
N ILE A 230 15.38 11.36 -7.05
CA ILE A 230 14.47 11.75 -8.14
C ILE A 230 13.84 10.51 -8.78
N ALA A 231 14.62 9.46 -9.04
CA ALA A 231 14.12 8.21 -9.58
C ALA A 231 13.06 7.57 -8.65
N GLU A 232 13.35 7.52 -7.34
CA GLU A 232 12.41 7.05 -6.34
C GLU A 232 11.19 7.97 -6.19
N GLY A 233 11.41 9.27 -6.35
CA GLY A 233 10.33 10.25 -6.39
C GLY A 233 9.39 10.06 -7.58
N HIS A 234 9.92 9.79 -8.78
CA HIS A 234 9.11 9.47 -9.96
C HIS A 234 8.28 8.22 -9.74
N ARG A 235 8.87 7.17 -9.14
CA ARG A 235 8.14 5.93 -8.81
C ARG A 235 6.98 6.20 -7.87
N ALA A 236 7.22 6.90 -6.75
CA ALA A 236 6.18 7.24 -5.79
C ALA A 236 5.09 8.12 -6.41
N LEU A 237 5.47 9.10 -7.24
CA LEU A 237 4.52 10.00 -7.88
C LEU A 237 3.65 9.27 -8.91
N ARG A 238 4.22 8.33 -9.69
CA ARG A 238 3.44 7.45 -10.57
C ARG A 238 2.38 6.67 -9.80
N THR A 239 2.74 6.07 -8.66
CA THR A 239 1.79 5.32 -7.82
C THR A 239 0.68 6.25 -7.26
N VAL A 240 0.99 7.49 -6.88
CA VAL A 240 -0.01 8.47 -6.44
C VAL A 240 -0.97 8.84 -7.57
N VAL A 241 -0.44 9.15 -8.75
CA VAL A 241 -1.26 9.48 -9.94
C VAL A 241 -2.11 8.27 -10.36
N LEU A 242 -1.52 7.06 -10.38
CA LEU A 242 -2.24 5.82 -10.64
C LEU A 242 -3.42 5.62 -9.68
N THR A 243 -3.19 5.84 -8.39
CA THR A 243 -4.21 5.72 -7.34
C THR A 243 -5.40 6.65 -7.61
N ARG A 244 -5.13 7.90 -8.02
CA ARG A 244 -6.18 8.85 -8.38
C ARG A 244 -6.90 8.46 -9.66
N HIS A 245 -6.15 8.04 -10.68
CA HIS A 245 -6.74 7.60 -11.95
C HIS A 245 -7.60 6.35 -11.78
N LEU A 246 -7.15 5.38 -10.99
CA LEU A 246 -7.95 4.21 -10.62
C LEU A 246 -9.26 4.63 -9.93
N GLN A 247 -9.22 5.63 -9.05
CA GLN A 247 -10.43 6.13 -8.41
C GLN A 247 -11.40 6.75 -9.43
N ARG A 248 -10.91 7.53 -10.42
CA ARG A 248 -11.75 8.06 -11.50
C ARG A 248 -12.44 6.94 -12.29
N ILE A 249 -11.70 5.87 -12.58
CA ILE A 249 -12.27 4.68 -13.24
C ILE A 249 -13.36 4.06 -12.37
N LEU A 250 -13.10 3.87 -11.07
CA LEU A 250 -14.06 3.29 -10.14
C LEU A 250 -15.32 4.14 -9.98
N ASP A 251 -15.18 5.46 -9.98
CA ASP A 251 -16.30 6.40 -9.86
C ASP A 251 -17.13 6.48 -11.16
N SER A 252 -16.53 6.17 -12.31
CA SER A 252 -17.22 6.12 -13.60
C SER A 252 -18.00 4.83 -13.85
N LEU A 253 -17.74 3.77 -13.06
CA LEU A 253 -18.42 2.51 -13.21
C LEU A 253 -19.89 2.63 -12.72
N PRO A 254 -20.88 2.12 -13.47
CA PRO A 254 -22.27 2.14 -13.03
C PRO A 254 -22.41 1.33 -11.74
N ASN A 255 -22.90 1.96 -10.69
CA ASN A 255 -23.18 1.27 -9.44
C ASN A 255 -24.23 0.19 -9.66
N ARG A 256 -23.88 -1.05 -9.33
CA ARG A 256 -24.72 -2.25 -9.50
C ARG A 256 -26.05 -2.20 -8.69
N ALA A 257 -26.20 -1.21 -7.79
CA ALA A 257 -27.40 -1.00 -6.98
C ALA A 257 -28.53 -0.26 -7.70
N GLU A 258 -28.34 0.21 -8.92
CA GLU A 258 -29.43 0.76 -9.70
C GLU A 258 -30.29 -0.39 -10.27
N ASP A 259 -31.22 -0.90 -9.45
CA ASP A 259 -32.32 -1.71 -9.95
C ASP A 259 -33.05 -0.91 -11.05
N PRO A 260 -33.16 -1.44 -12.28
CA PRO A 260 -33.84 -0.74 -13.38
C PRO A 260 -35.30 -0.39 -13.04
N LYS A 261 -35.87 -0.99 -12.01
CA LYS A 261 -37.22 -0.70 -11.51
C LYS A 261 -37.29 0.53 -10.58
N ALA A 262 -36.17 0.99 -10.03
CA ALA A 262 -36.13 2.20 -9.19
C ALA A 262 -36.15 3.49 -10.02
N LYS A 263 -35.71 3.46 -11.29
CA LYS A 263 -35.74 4.62 -12.22
C LYS A 263 -37.15 5.13 -12.55
N SER A 264 -38.21 4.37 -12.27
CA SER A 264 -39.58 4.76 -12.63
C SER A 264 -40.30 5.61 -11.56
N LYS A 265 -39.73 5.87 -10.41
CA LYS A 265 -40.40 6.57 -9.31
C LYS A 265 -39.84 7.95 -8.92
N GLN A 266 -38.72 8.38 -9.46
CA GLN A 266 -38.13 9.70 -9.17
C GLN A 266 -37.68 10.41 -10.45
N ALA A 267 -38.62 10.70 -11.34
CA ALA A 267 -38.42 11.64 -12.44
C ALA A 267 -38.54 13.07 -11.89
N GLY A 268 -37.47 13.62 -11.33
CA GLY A 268 -37.52 14.99 -10.79
C GLY A 268 -36.17 15.67 -10.54
N ASP A 269 -35.15 14.92 -10.17
CA ASP A 269 -33.80 15.49 -9.98
C ASP A 269 -32.76 14.53 -10.55
N PRO A 270 -31.74 15.00 -11.29
CA PRO A 270 -30.62 14.15 -11.66
C PRO A 270 -29.93 13.73 -10.36
N ALA A 271 -30.15 12.47 -9.95
CA ALA A 271 -29.60 11.91 -8.74
C ALA A 271 -28.08 12.11 -8.80
N ALA A 272 -27.52 12.80 -7.80
CA ALA A 272 -26.08 12.96 -7.70
C ALA A 272 -25.41 11.59 -7.76
N PRO A 273 -24.32 11.43 -8.53
CA PRO A 273 -23.67 10.14 -8.70
C PRO A 273 -23.29 9.58 -7.33
N GLN A 274 -23.74 8.38 -7.05
CA GLN A 274 -23.41 7.74 -5.76
C GLN A 274 -21.92 7.41 -5.76
N PRO A 275 -21.19 7.76 -4.67
CA PRO A 275 -19.77 7.46 -4.58
C PRO A 275 -19.54 5.94 -4.59
N SER A 276 -18.46 5.51 -5.24
CA SER A 276 -18.05 4.10 -5.27
C SER A 276 -17.86 3.54 -3.87
N ASN A 277 -18.22 2.27 -3.66
CA ASN A 277 -17.93 1.53 -2.43
C ASN A 277 -16.46 1.09 -2.34
N ILE A 278 -15.73 1.15 -3.46
CA ILE A 278 -14.29 0.84 -3.53
C ILE A 278 -13.53 2.16 -3.56
N ILE A 279 -12.64 2.34 -2.60
CA ILE A 279 -11.84 3.54 -2.47
C ILE A 279 -10.36 3.21 -2.63
N SER A 280 -9.73 3.83 -3.62
CA SER A 280 -8.29 3.81 -3.83
C SER A 280 -7.67 5.04 -3.19
N VAL A 281 -6.61 4.85 -2.38
CA VAL A 281 -5.90 5.94 -1.69
C VAL A 281 -4.42 5.66 -1.60
N ALA A 282 -3.61 6.74 -1.58
CA ALA A 282 -2.19 6.66 -1.31
C ALA A 282 -1.90 7.12 0.13
N ALA A 283 -1.02 6.40 0.82
CA ALA A 283 -0.58 6.74 2.16
C ALA A 283 0.95 6.92 2.19
N CYS A 284 1.41 8.10 2.61
CA CYS A 284 2.82 8.37 2.83
C CYS A 284 3.10 8.42 4.34
N PRO A 285 3.73 7.39 4.92
CA PRO A 285 4.09 7.37 6.35
C PRO A 285 5.12 8.44 6.73
N GLY A 286 5.84 9.01 5.75
CA GLY A 286 6.95 9.93 5.96
C GLY A 286 8.29 9.22 5.93
N ILE A 287 9.32 9.84 6.53
CA ILE A 287 10.68 9.28 6.57
C ILE A 287 10.83 8.43 7.83
N SER A 288 10.91 7.11 7.68
CA SER A 288 11.13 6.21 8.79
C SER A 288 12.60 5.83 8.93
N ARG A 289 13.04 5.61 10.16
CA ARG A 289 14.42 5.26 10.47
C ARG A 289 14.81 3.89 9.93
N ARG A 290 13.91 2.91 10.05
CA ARG A 290 14.18 1.52 9.65
C ARG A 290 13.82 1.20 8.21
N ASP A 291 12.72 1.78 7.71
CA ASP A 291 12.21 1.40 6.40
C ASP A 291 12.79 2.27 5.27
N THR A 292 13.12 3.56 5.56
CA THR A 292 13.64 4.46 4.52
C THR A 292 15.11 4.76 4.68
N ILE A 293 15.56 5.20 5.88
CA ILE A 293 16.94 5.68 6.05
C ILE A 293 17.94 4.52 6.15
N ALA A 294 17.57 3.43 6.83
CA ALA A 294 18.50 2.30 6.97
C ALA A 294 18.86 1.68 5.61
N PRO A 295 17.91 1.34 4.70
CA PRO A 295 18.25 0.87 3.36
C PRO A 295 19.03 1.93 2.55
N PHE A 296 18.61 3.20 2.62
CA PHE A 296 19.23 4.30 1.90
C PHE A 296 20.73 4.49 2.26
N LEU A 297 21.08 4.34 3.54
CA LEU A 297 22.46 4.36 4.02
C LEU A 297 23.16 3.00 3.93
N GLY A 298 22.49 1.98 3.41
CA GLY A 298 23.01 0.63 3.27
C GLY A 298 23.17 -0.13 4.59
N ALA A 299 22.47 0.27 5.62
CA ALA A 299 22.33 -0.51 6.84
C ALA A 299 21.20 -1.52 6.64
N THR A 300 21.55 -2.76 6.37
CA THR A 300 20.61 -3.89 6.28
C THR A 300 20.74 -4.77 7.52
N GLU A 301 19.86 -5.75 7.69
CA GLU A 301 19.92 -6.69 8.82
C GLU A 301 21.26 -7.42 8.95
N ARG A 302 22.00 -7.56 7.84
CA ARG A 302 23.28 -8.28 7.78
C ARG A 302 24.50 -7.38 7.79
N ALA A 303 24.35 -6.07 7.53
CA ALA A 303 25.47 -5.14 7.43
C ALA A 303 25.12 -3.78 8.03
N TRP A 304 25.84 -3.40 9.09
CA TRP A 304 25.76 -2.08 9.67
C TRP A 304 26.65 -1.11 8.90
N SER A 305 26.04 -0.06 8.38
CA SER A 305 26.80 1.01 7.75
C SER A 305 27.38 1.93 8.83
N LEU A 306 28.69 2.25 8.72
CA LEU A 306 29.35 3.20 9.64
C LEU A 306 28.61 4.55 9.65
N ALA A 307 28.14 5.00 8.48
CA ALA A 307 27.37 6.24 8.35
C ALA A 307 26.06 6.17 9.16
N TYR A 308 25.36 5.04 9.15
CA TYR A 308 24.15 4.86 9.94
C TYR A 308 24.43 4.90 11.44
N ILE A 309 25.54 4.28 11.90
CA ILE A 309 25.92 4.26 13.33
C ILE A 309 26.25 5.69 13.81
N VAL A 310 27.04 6.44 13.05
CA VAL A 310 27.45 7.81 13.41
C VAL A 310 26.24 8.75 13.40
N LEU A 311 25.34 8.60 12.44
CA LEU A 311 24.12 9.41 12.32
C LEU A 311 22.99 8.97 13.27
N PHE A 312 23.11 7.78 13.89
CA PHE A 312 22.04 7.18 14.68
C PHE A 312 21.41 8.09 15.73
N PRO A 313 22.16 8.85 16.56
CA PRO A 313 21.58 9.76 17.55
C PRO A 313 20.71 10.85 16.89
N PHE A 314 21.14 11.39 15.76
CA PHE A 314 20.35 12.36 14.99
C PHE A 314 19.14 11.71 14.34
N LEU A 315 19.28 10.48 13.85
CA LEU A 315 18.17 9.74 13.25
C LEU A 315 17.10 9.35 14.27
N VAL A 316 17.50 9.11 15.53
CA VAL A 316 16.53 8.90 16.61
C VAL A 316 15.68 10.14 16.83
N LEU A 317 16.28 11.32 16.72
CA LEU A 317 15.60 12.59 16.93
C LEU A 317 14.75 13.03 15.72
N LEU A 318 15.28 12.86 14.49
CA LEU A 318 14.71 13.46 13.28
C LEU A 318 13.87 12.51 12.42
N ALA A 319 13.97 11.19 12.62
CA ALA A 319 13.26 10.21 11.82
C ALA A 319 12.18 9.48 12.60
N LYS A 320 11.08 9.17 11.93
CA LYS A 320 9.95 8.46 12.53
C LYS A 320 10.30 7.04 12.92
N THR A 321 9.65 6.55 13.97
CA THR A 321 9.62 5.13 14.27
C THR A 321 8.64 4.41 13.36
N SER A 322 8.76 3.09 13.15
CA SER A 322 7.78 2.31 12.38
C SER A 322 6.38 2.37 13.01
N GLN A 323 6.27 2.56 14.33
CA GLN A 323 4.99 2.76 15.03
C GLN A 323 4.33 4.11 14.68
N SER A 324 5.12 5.17 14.57
CA SER A 324 4.62 6.49 14.16
C SER A 324 4.27 6.50 12.66
N ALA A 325 5.06 5.80 11.84
CA ALA A 325 4.79 5.61 10.43
C ALA A 325 3.46 4.86 10.19
N LEU A 326 3.17 3.85 11.01
CA LEU A 326 1.92 3.10 11.00
C LEU A 326 0.69 3.99 11.19
N GLN A 327 0.77 5.08 11.95
CA GLN A 327 -0.40 5.91 12.29
C GLN A 327 -1.12 6.45 11.04
N THR A 328 -0.36 6.86 10.02
CA THR A 328 -0.95 7.33 8.76
C THR A 328 -1.70 6.20 8.03
N LEU A 329 -1.16 5.00 8.04
CA LEU A 329 -1.80 3.85 7.41
C LEU A 329 -3.08 3.44 8.14
N LEU A 330 -3.05 3.37 9.48
CA LEU A 330 -4.24 3.10 10.29
C LEU A 330 -5.30 4.19 10.11
N HIS A 331 -4.88 5.46 10.03
CA HIS A 331 -5.80 6.56 9.81
C HIS A 331 -6.59 6.37 8.51
N VAL A 332 -5.91 6.05 7.40
CA VAL A 332 -6.54 5.77 6.12
C VAL A 332 -7.44 4.54 6.18
N LEU A 333 -7.04 3.50 6.92
CA LEU A 333 -7.85 2.27 7.07
C LEU A 333 -9.08 2.45 7.97
N PHE A 334 -9.08 3.45 8.86
CA PHE A 334 -10.16 3.62 9.86
C PHE A 334 -11.12 4.76 9.56
N LEU A 335 -10.74 5.75 8.74
CA LEU A 335 -11.64 6.83 8.35
C LEU A 335 -12.92 6.27 7.71
N PRO A 336 -14.11 6.83 8.03
CA PRO A 336 -15.33 6.44 7.35
C PRO A 336 -15.29 6.84 5.87
N THR A 337 -15.83 6.01 5.01
CA THR A 337 -15.99 6.31 3.59
C THR A 337 -17.17 7.27 3.35
N PRO A 338 -17.22 8.00 2.23
CA PRO A 338 -18.34 8.86 1.87
C PRO A 338 -19.67 8.10 1.85
N LEU A 339 -19.68 6.90 1.27
CA LEU A 339 -20.87 6.05 1.22
C LEU A 339 -21.37 5.67 2.62
N LYS A 340 -20.49 5.21 3.49
CA LYS A 340 -20.84 4.85 4.87
C LYS A 340 -21.33 6.05 5.66
N ARG A 341 -20.78 7.24 5.42
CA ARG A 341 -21.28 8.47 6.03
C ARG A 341 -22.69 8.82 5.56
N ALA A 342 -22.97 8.63 4.27
CA ALA A 342 -24.31 8.84 3.73
C ALA A 342 -25.32 7.88 4.37
N GLN A 343 -24.98 6.59 4.47
CA GLN A 343 -25.79 5.59 5.16
C GLN A 343 -26.05 5.96 6.63
N LEU A 344 -25.00 6.31 7.39
CA LEU A 344 -25.15 6.74 8.79
C LEU A 344 -26.05 7.97 8.96
N LYS A 345 -26.07 8.89 8.00
CA LYS A 345 -26.97 10.04 8.02
C LYS A 345 -28.42 9.63 7.76
N VAL A 346 -28.65 8.71 6.81
CA VAL A 346 -29.98 8.18 6.52
C VAL A 346 -30.51 7.39 7.71
N ASP A 347 -29.67 6.53 8.31
CA ASP A 347 -30.06 5.76 9.50
C ASP A 347 -30.39 6.68 10.69
N ALA A 348 -29.57 7.72 10.91
CA ALA A 348 -29.84 8.71 11.96
C ALA A 348 -31.13 9.49 11.72
N ALA A 349 -31.44 9.88 10.49
CA ALA A 349 -32.67 10.55 10.12
C ALA A 349 -33.90 9.62 10.33
N ALA A 350 -33.77 8.35 9.92
CA ALA A 350 -34.82 7.34 10.15
C ALA A 350 -35.04 7.06 11.64
N ASP A 351 -34.00 7.06 12.46
CA ASP A 351 -34.09 6.91 13.91
C ASP A 351 -34.75 8.15 14.58
N GLU A 352 -34.46 9.37 14.07
CA GLU A 352 -35.11 10.59 14.51
C GLU A 352 -36.59 10.60 14.13
N GLU A 353 -36.96 10.17 12.92
CA GLU A 353 -38.36 10.00 12.50
C GLU A 353 -39.09 8.97 13.36
N ARG A 354 -38.48 7.81 13.60
CA ARG A 354 -39.07 6.79 14.51
C ARG A 354 -39.26 7.29 15.93
N LYS A 355 -38.30 8.09 16.44
CA LYS A 355 -38.45 8.72 17.77
C LYS A 355 -39.58 9.77 17.78
N ALA A 356 -39.62 10.60 16.74
CA ALA A 356 -40.68 11.58 16.58
C ALA A 356 -42.09 10.92 16.44
N GLU A 357 -42.17 9.79 15.73
CA GLU A 357 -43.40 8.98 15.66
C GLU A 357 -43.74 8.34 17.00
N ALA A 358 -42.73 7.78 17.71
CA ALA A 358 -42.94 7.23 19.06
C ALA A 358 -43.32 8.29 20.08
N GLU A 359 -42.72 9.50 20.00
CA GLU A 359 -43.12 10.64 20.85
C GLU A 359 -44.51 11.15 20.52
N ARG A 360 -44.92 11.21 19.23
CA ARG A 360 -46.29 11.52 18.84
C ARG A 360 -47.29 10.47 19.30
N ALA A 361 -46.92 9.19 19.25
CA ALA A 361 -47.72 8.09 19.76
C ALA A 361 -47.79 8.11 21.30
N ALA A 362 -46.72 8.52 21.99
CA ALA A 362 -46.68 8.69 23.45
C ALA A 362 -47.40 9.97 23.91
N ALA A 363 -47.29 11.08 23.17
CA ALA A 363 -47.97 12.32 23.47
C ALA A 363 -49.51 12.22 23.37
N SER A 364 -50.01 11.22 22.65
CA SER A 364 -51.43 10.88 22.64
C SER A 364 -51.91 10.17 23.93
N GLN A 365 -50.99 9.82 24.84
CA GLN A 365 -51.31 9.09 26.07
C GLN A 365 -50.92 9.77 27.40
N GLN A 366 -50.08 10.80 27.41
CA GLN A 366 -49.73 11.53 28.65
C GLN A 366 -49.26 12.96 28.35
N GLU A 367 -50.12 13.96 28.59
CA GLU A 367 -49.70 15.29 29.03
C GLU A 367 -49.23 15.15 30.48
N GLN A 368 -47.91 15.27 30.71
CA GLN A 368 -47.25 15.89 31.87
C GLN A 368 -45.88 15.29 32.15
N GLU A 369 -44.92 16.23 32.36
CA GLU A 369 -43.58 16.05 32.95
C GLU A 369 -42.53 15.33 32.09
N GLU A 370 -41.52 15.95 31.64
CA GLU A 370 -40.43 16.75 32.13
C GLU A 370 -39.45 17.14 31.03
N GLU A 371 -39.27 18.42 30.89
CA GLU A 371 -38.13 19.06 30.24
C GLU A 371 -36.85 18.77 31.05
N LYS A 372 -36.06 17.80 30.69
CA LYS A 372 -34.62 17.78 31.07
C LYS A 372 -33.77 16.84 30.22
N LEU A 373 -32.78 17.47 29.65
CA LEU A 373 -31.44 16.91 29.33
C LEU A 373 -31.33 16.02 28.09
N SER A 374 -31.61 16.54 26.93
CA SER A 374 -31.00 16.09 25.71
C SER A 374 -29.94 17.13 25.25
N SER A 375 -28.72 16.95 25.72
CA SER A 375 -27.59 17.66 25.10
C SER A 375 -27.52 17.27 23.62
N PRO A 376 -27.51 18.24 22.70
CA PRO A 376 -27.37 17.93 21.28
C PRO A 376 -26.03 17.26 21.10
N ARG A 377 -26.02 15.99 20.72
CA ARG A 377 -24.80 15.36 20.16
C ARG A 377 -24.33 16.27 19.03
N ARG A 378 -23.30 17.06 19.31
CA ARG A 378 -22.59 17.81 18.28
C ARG A 378 -22.28 16.81 17.16
N THR A 379 -22.99 16.91 16.06
CA THR A 379 -22.60 16.35 14.78
C THR A 379 -21.37 17.13 14.34
N GLY A 380 -20.24 16.90 15.05
CA GLY A 380 -18.97 17.45 14.68
C GLY A 380 -18.67 16.97 13.26
N ASN A 381 -18.11 17.83 12.44
CA ASN A 381 -17.63 17.50 11.09
C ASN A 381 -16.74 16.24 11.18
N VAL A 382 -17.36 15.07 10.98
CA VAL A 382 -16.62 13.80 10.98
C VAL A 382 -15.80 13.79 9.73
N GLU A 383 -14.48 13.81 9.89
CA GLU A 383 -13.53 13.68 8.78
C GLU A 383 -13.81 12.38 8.01
N VAL A 384 -13.94 12.50 6.70
CA VAL A 384 -14.27 11.42 5.78
C VAL A 384 -13.08 11.13 4.90
N LEU A 385 -12.87 9.86 4.56
CA LEU A 385 -11.83 9.46 3.64
C LEU A 385 -12.08 10.08 2.26
N LYS A 386 -11.16 10.91 1.79
CA LYS A 386 -11.21 11.50 0.44
C LYS A 386 -10.73 10.46 -0.57
N PRO A 387 -11.58 10.03 -1.52
CA PRO A 387 -11.20 9.05 -2.54
C PRO A 387 -10.06 9.58 -3.44
N GLY A 388 -9.13 8.72 -3.82
CA GLY A 388 -8.03 9.05 -4.70
C GLY A 388 -6.99 10.02 -4.12
N ALA A 389 -7.05 10.34 -2.82
CA ALA A 389 -6.15 11.32 -2.22
C ALA A 389 -4.86 10.70 -1.68
N LEU A 390 -3.84 11.54 -1.56
CA LEU A 390 -2.61 11.22 -0.83
C LEU A 390 -2.73 11.70 0.62
N TYR A 391 -2.53 10.79 1.55
CA TYR A 391 -2.49 11.06 2.98
C TYR A 391 -1.06 11.09 3.50
N ARG A 392 -0.70 12.13 4.23
CA ARG A 392 0.55 12.23 4.96
C ARG A 392 0.28 12.79 6.36
N GLU A 393 0.82 12.15 7.39
CA GLU A 393 0.62 12.58 8.80
C GLU A 393 -0.86 12.74 9.20
N CYS A 394 -1.69 11.80 8.77
CA CYS A 394 -3.13 11.81 9.00
C CYS A 394 -3.87 13.02 8.41
N ALA A 395 -3.33 13.62 7.35
CA ALA A 395 -3.94 14.73 6.63
C ALA A 395 -3.84 14.51 5.11
N VAL A 396 -4.80 15.07 4.37
CA VAL A 396 -4.78 15.05 2.90
C VAL A 396 -3.72 16.03 2.39
N VAL A 397 -2.85 15.57 1.51
CA VAL A 397 -1.86 16.41 0.82
C VAL A 397 -2.34 16.65 -0.60
N GLN A 398 -2.48 17.93 -0.94
CA GLN A 398 -2.73 18.34 -2.31
C GLN A 398 -1.39 18.56 -3.01
N ILE A 399 -1.23 17.95 -4.17
CA ILE A 399 -0.05 18.07 -5.01
C ILE A 399 -0.50 18.62 -6.35
N ASP A 400 0.10 19.72 -6.76
CA ASP A 400 -0.06 20.24 -8.10
C ASP A 400 0.97 19.55 -9.01
N VAL A 401 0.49 18.61 -9.82
CA VAL A 401 1.33 17.90 -10.80
C VAL A 401 1.25 18.68 -12.11
N PRO A 402 2.40 19.21 -12.61
CA PRO A 402 2.39 19.97 -13.85
C PRO A 402 1.88 19.10 -15.01
N ARG A 403 0.98 19.67 -15.80
CA ARG A 403 0.47 18.99 -17.01
C ARG A 403 1.55 19.01 -18.09
N PRO A 404 1.79 17.90 -18.78
CA PRO A 404 2.65 17.92 -19.96
C PRO A 404 2.02 18.83 -21.01
N PRO A 405 2.83 19.55 -21.84
CA PRO A 405 2.30 20.32 -22.93
C PRO A 405 1.51 19.37 -23.84
N MET A 406 0.20 19.56 -23.91
CA MET A 406 -0.64 18.77 -24.80
C MET A 406 -0.17 19.05 -26.24
N PRO A 407 0.04 18.02 -27.07
CA PRO A 407 0.18 18.23 -28.51
C PRO A 407 -1.07 18.98 -28.96
N GLU A 408 -0.88 20.11 -29.65
CA GLU A 408 -2.01 20.86 -30.23
C GLU A 408 -2.89 19.88 -31.03
N PRO A 409 -4.22 19.90 -30.88
CA PRO A 409 -5.08 19.02 -31.63
C PRO A 409 -4.78 19.23 -33.10
N GLU A 410 -4.13 18.26 -33.72
CA GLU A 410 -3.95 18.26 -35.19
C GLU A 410 -5.34 18.45 -35.78
N LYS A 411 -5.52 19.56 -36.48
CA LYS A 411 -6.75 19.85 -37.22
C LYS A 411 -7.02 18.64 -38.12
N SER A 412 -7.92 17.78 -37.67
CA SER A 412 -8.30 16.57 -38.38
C SER A 412 -8.70 16.94 -39.81
N LYS A 413 -7.87 16.53 -40.74
CA LYS A 413 -8.24 16.57 -42.18
C LYS A 413 -9.53 15.77 -42.29
N LYS A 414 -10.62 16.49 -42.60
CA LYS A 414 -11.91 15.92 -43.00
C LYS A 414 -11.66 14.88 -44.12
N GLY A 415 -11.85 13.62 -43.84
CA GLY A 415 -11.89 12.64 -44.90
C GLY A 415 -11.32 11.25 -44.59
N GLU A 416 -11.46 10.71 -43.38
CA GLU A 416 -11.25 9.28 -43.21
C GLU A 416 -12.44 8.64 -42.48
N LYS A 417 -12.95 7.59 -43.11
CA LYS A 417 -14.14 6.83 -42.72
C LYS A 417 -14.11 6.46 -41.24
N ALA A 418 -15.19 6.78 -40.55
CA ALA A 418 -15.49 6.38 -39.19
C ALA A 418 -15.18 4.89 -38.96
N LYS A 419 -14.00 4.56 -38.46
CA LYS A 419 -13.80 3.33 -37.72
C LYS A 419 -14.64 3.44 -36.44
N LYS A 420 -15.40 2.41 -36.15
CA LYS A 420 -16.20 2.24 -34.95
C LYS A 420 -15.41 2.81 -33.74
N GLN A 421 -15.87 3.93 -33.26
CA GLN A 421 -15.46 4.47 -31.98
C GLN A 421 -16.00 3.45 -30.97
N GLU A 422 -15.12 2.63 -30.43
CA GLU A 422 -15.40 1.90 -29.20
C GLU A 422 -15.85 2.95 -28.18
N ASP A 423 -16.88 2.66 -27.39
CA ASP A 423 -17.43 3.53 -26.36
C ASP A 423 -16.31 3.88 -25.36
N VAL A 424 -15.56 4.93 -25.65
CA VAL A 424 -14.57 5.46 -24.73
C VAL A 424 -15.33 6.13 -23.60
N VAL A 425 -15.37 5.49 -22.46
CA VAL A 425 -15.92 6.07 -21.23
C VAL A 425 -15.17 7.38 -20.97
N THR A 426 -15.86 8.51 -21.10
CA THR A 426 -15.28 9.82 -20.79
C THR A 426 -15.20 9.96 -19.28
N LEU A 427 -13.97 9.91 -18.75
CA LEU A 427 -13.72 10.13 -17.33
C LEU A 427 -13.85 11.62 -16.99
N GLU A 428 -14.40 11.93 -15.84
CA GLU A 428 -14.53 13.29 -15.32
C GLU A 428 -13.15 13.86 -14.95
N ASP A 429 -12.74 14.98 -15.56
CA ASP A 429 -11.46 15.63 -15.25
C ASP A 429 -11.64 16.62 -14.09
N ASP A 430 -11.26 16.19 -12.90
CA ASP A 430 -11.26 17.00 -11.67
C ASP A 430 -10.03 17.92 -11.53
N GLY A 431 -9.08 17.82 -12.46
CA GLY A 431 -7.84 18.59 -12.43
C GLY A 431 -6.85 18.20 -11.32
N GLU A 432 -7.21 17.32 -10.38
CA GLU A 432 -6.31 16.89 -9.31
C GLU A 432 -5.19 15.97 -9.85
N TYR A 433 -3.99 16.10 -9.28
CA TYR A 433 -2.80 15.33 -9.65
C TYR A 433 -2.47 15.33 -11.17
N GLY A 434 -2.66 16.50 -11.81
CA GLY A 434 -2.37 16.71 -13.23
C GLY A 434 -3.54 16.38 -14.17
N GLY A 435 -4.70 15.99 -13.63
CA GLY A 435 -5.92 15.72 -14.38
C GLY A 435 -5.99 14.30 -14.97
N GLU A 436 -7.00 14.10 -15.83
CA GLU A 436 -7.26 12.80 -16.46
C GLU A 436 -6.16 12.42 -17.46
N ALA A 437 -5.65 13.38 -18.22
CA ALA A 437 -4.63 13.15 -19.25
C ALA A 437 -3.32 12.58 -18.66
N VAL A 438 -2.87 13.12 -17.51
CA VAL A 438 -1.68 12.61 -16.81
C VAL A 438 -1.96 11.21 -16.25
N GLY A 439 -3.15 11.00 -15.68
CA GLY A 439 -3.57 9.71 -15.18
C GLY A 439 -3.55 8.62 -16.25
N ARG A 440 -4.10 8.92 -17.43
CA ARG A 440 -4.10 8.04 -18.60
C ARG A 440 -2.68 7.73 -19.09
N ALA A 441 -1.82 8.75 -19.21
CA ALA A 441 -0.44 8.56 -19.62
C ALA A 441 0.34 7.64 -18.65
N VAL A 442 0.10 7.78 -17.35
CA VAL A 442 0.68 6.88 -16.33
C VAL A 442 0.12 5.47 -16.45
N TRP A 443 -1.18 5.31 -16.69
CA TRP A 443 -1.80 4.00 -16.89
C TRP A 443 -1.22 3.28 -18.11
N GLU A 444 -1.14 3.96 -19.26
CA GLU A 444 -0.54 3.45 -20.49
C GLU A 444 0.93 3.08 -20.30
N TRP A 445 1.66 3.88 -19.50
CA TRP A 445 3.04 3.56 -19.14
C TRP A 445 3.13 2.24 -18.36
N TYR A 446 2.24 2.03 -17.37
CA TYR A 446 2.20 0.77 -16.61
C TYR A 446 1.86 -0.42 -17.49
N GLU A 447 0.88 -0.30 -18.39
CA GLU A 447 0.51 -1.37 -19.32
C GLU A 447 1.64 -1.74 -20.29
N ALA A 448 2.30 -0.74 -20.85
CA ALA A 448 3.42 -0.97 -21.77
C ALA A 448 4.59 -1.65 -21.05
N ARG A 449 4.91 -1.19 -19.84
CA ARG A 449 6.01 -1.74 -19.05
C ARG A 449 5.69 -3.13 -18.49
N LEU A 450 4.45 -3.38 -18.12
CA LEU A 450 3.97 -4.69 -17.68
C LEU A 450 4.13 -5.73 -18.80
N LYS A 451 3.75 -5.41 -20.03
CA LYS A 451 3.92 -6.31 -21.20
C LYS A 451 5.40 -6.66 -21.44
N ALA A 452 6.30 -5.68 -21.29
CA ALA A 452 7.72 -5.91 -21.42
C ALA A 452 8.25 -6.82 -20.28
N TRP A 453 7.85 -6.56 -19.05
CA TRP A 453 8.22 -7.37 -17.88
C TRP A 453 7.72 -8.82 -17.97
N GLU A 454 6.49 -9.03 -18.44
CA GLU A 454 5.95 -10.38 -18.66
C GLU A 454 6.70 -11.14 -19.76
N ALA A 455 7.14 -10.45 -20.82
CA ALA A 455 7.94 -11.06 -21.86
C ALA A 455 9.33 -11.47 -21.33
N GLU A 456 9.99 -10.60 -20.57
CA GLU A 456 11.28 -10.89 -19.93
C GLU A 456 11.19 -12.09 -18.96
N ASP A 457 10.11 -12.15 -18.15
CA ASP A 457 9.89 -13.26 -17.21
C ASP A 457 9.61 -14.58 -17.92
N ALA A 458 8.82 -14.55 -19.00
CA ALA A 458 8.55 -15.74 -19.81
C ALA A 458 9.81 -16.32 -20.46
N GLU A 459 10.72 -15.47 -20.90
CA GLU A 459 12.03 -15.91 -21.41
C GLU A 459 12.89 -16.51 -20.30
N ARG A 460 12.89 -15.88 -19.11
CA ARG A 460 13.63 -16.40 -17.94
C ARG A 460 13.12 -17.78 -17.52
N VAL A 461 11.80 -17.95 -17.39
CA VAL A 461 11.19 -19.23 -17.00
C VAL A 461 11.53 -20.32 -18.02
N LYS A 462 11.47 -20.03 -19.32
CA LYS A 462 11.87 -20.98 -20.36
C LYS A 462 13.35 -21.38 -20.25
N ALA A 463 14.23 -20.42 -19.95
CA ALA A 463 15.65 -20.68 -19.77
C ALA A 463 15.91 -21.53 -18.51
N GLU A 464 15.21 -21.26 -17.40
CA GLU A 464 15.29 -22.05 -16.17
C GLU A 464 14.79 -23.49 -16.37
N GLU A 465 13.65 -23.67 -17.07
CA GLU A 465 13.14 -25.00 -17.43
C GLU A 465 14.09 -25.79 -18.34
N ALA A 466 14.70 -25.11 -19.31
CA ALA A 466 15.70 -25.73 -20.18
C ALA A 466 16.95 -26.15 -19.40
N ALA A 467 17.41 -25.32 -18.47
CA ALA A 467 18.56 -25.62 -17.61
C ALA A 467 18.25 -26.78 -16.64
N ALA A 468 17.03 -26.82 -16.06
CA ALA A 468 16.60 -27.91 -15.19
C ALA A 468 16.54 -29.24 -15.93
N LYS A 469 15.98 -29.27 -17.15
CA LYS A 469 15.95 -30.45 -18.01
C LYS A 469 17.35 -30.93 -18.41
N ALA A 470 18.26 -29.97 -18.64
CA ALA A 470 19.67 -30.33 -18.94
C ALA A 470 20.35 -30.98 -17.73
N GLN A 471 20.12 -30.46 -16.53
CA GLN A 471 20.64 -31.05 -15.28
C GLN A 471 20.03 -32.42 -14.95
N GLU A 472 18.75 -32.61 -15.19
CA GLU A 472 18.10 -33.91 -15.05
C GLU A 472 18.70 -34.95 -16.03
N ALA A 473 18.89 -34.57 -17.28
CA ALA A 473 19.49 -35.43 -18.28
C ALA A 473 20.94 -35.78 -17.93
N GLU A 474 21.72 -34.84 -17.40
CA GLU A 474 23.11 -35.07 -16.95
C GLU A 474 23.14 -36.01 -15.71
N SER A 475 22.21 -35.82 -14.77
CA SER A 475 22.08 -36.68 -13.58
C SER A 475 21.59 -38.10 -13.92
N GLU A 476 20.79 -38.26 -14.97
CA GLU A 476 20.33 -39.56 -15.47
C GLU A 476 21.47 -40.31 -16.23
N ALA A 477 22.34 -39.55 -16.94
CA ALA A 477 23.51 -40.08 -17.63
C ALA A 477 24.62 -40.55 -16.65
N GLU A 478 24.72 -39.91 -15.48
CA GLU A 478 25.72 -40.30 -14.43
C GLU A 478 25.24 -41.47 -13.53
N ARG A 479 23.98 -41.91 -13.63
CA ARG A 479 23.58 -43.12 -12.89
C ARG A 479 24.35 -44.32 -13.38
N PRO A 480 25.11 -45.05 -12.51
CA PRO A 480 25.79 -46.27 -12.90
C PRO A 480 24.75 -47.27 -13.40
N GLN A 481 24.93 -47.78 -14.58
CA GLN A 481 24.20 -48.94 -15.06
C GLN A 481 24.67 -50.13 -14.22
N ASP A 482 23.98 -50.43 -13.12
CA ASP A 482 24.07 -51.70 -12.44
C ASP A 482 23.62 -52.79 -13.43
N GLY A 483 24.60 -53.42 -14.06
CA GLY A 483 24.39 -54.52 -14.94
C GLY A 483 23.75 -55.71 -14.19
N PRO A 484 22.98 -56.53 -14.87
CA PRO A 484 22.33 -57.67 -14.26
C PRO A 484 23.36 -58.68 -13.71
N ALA A 485 23.40 -58.85 -12.41
CA ALA A 485 24.15 -59.96 -11.77
C ALA A 485 23.56 -61.26 -12.25
N ALA A 486 24.25 -61.88 -13.22
CA ALA A 486 24.08 -63.28 -13.58
C ALA A 486 24.68 -64.15 -12.48
N GLY A 487 23.94 -65.12 -12.02
CA GLY A 487 24.50 -66.16 -11.16
C GLY A 487 23.51 -66.99 -10.39
N GLU A 488 22.61 -67.64 -11.07
CA GLU A 488 22.10 -68.92 -10.56
C GLU A 488 23.23 -69.96 -10.55
N ALA A 489 23.61 -70.45 -9.43
CA ALA A 489 24.33 -71.73 -9.27
C ALA A 489 23.58 -72.63 -8.33
N THR A 490 22.80 -73.47 -8.95
CA THR A 490 22.28 -74.70 -8.39
C THR A 490 23.44 -75.56 -7.87
N THR A 491 23.39 -76.02 -6.60
CA THR A 491 23.95 -77.33 -6.20
C THR A 491 23.01 -77.92 -5.19
N ALA A 492 22.35 -78.99 -5.65
CA ALA A 492 21.78 -80.00 -4.83
C ALA A 492 22.91 -80.83 -4.17
N SER A 493 22.73 -81.31 -2.99
CA SER A 493 22.95 -82.69 -2.57
C SER A 493 23.30 -82.80 -1.08
N ALA A 494 22.62 -83.75 -0.49
CA ALA A 494 22.75 -84.58 0.73
C ALA A 494 22.25 -83.95 2.01
#